data_0322d7cf36085e3448395240b62cc727
#
_entry.id   0322d7cf36085e3448395240b62cc727
#
_cell.length_a   1.000
_cell.length_b   1.000
_cell.length_c   1.000
_cell.angle_alpha   90.00
_cell.angle_beta   90.00
_cell.angle_gamma   90.00
#
_symmetry.space_group_name_H-M   'P 1'
#
loop_
_entity.id
_entity.type
_entity.pdbx_description
1 polymer ?
#
loop_
_entity_poly.entity_id
_entity_poly.type
_entity_poly.pdbx_seq_one_letter_code
_entity_poly.pdbx_strand_id
1 'polypeptide(L)'
;AHRVSTVEKADQVCVLENGIITQSGTHNELIKEEGLYNILQGKPELIEDSKTIALEKDFVPTLINEKKSFWDEFNFGNIALTPLSFVYWSVSTFKNTFFKPKASNEDELPVVVVGNVTVGGNGKTPLVSQIALDLKNLGFKPGIILRGYKGSFTGTKLVNDNTTAKEVGDEAIFHFNRGFNVVVDRDRARALSYLERNTDCNIVISDDGLQHTSLRRDFEIVVEDANRNFGNQLFLPAGPLRDNIWKTKKVDLFIYSGRRETNDNFFELEPESWVNLETGDTYQIDEYPFGRTANVICGIANPNRFLRTLNSLKINFDYRLFPDHHYFSKKDLKFDFERPILTTEKDAARMGEKFTEKNVWYLKMGVKLNTNISKLITEKLEKEHV
;
A
#
# COMPACT_ATOMS: atom_id res chain seq x y z
N ALA A 1 -24.27 -19.81 9.99
CA ALA A 1 -24.13 -21.12 9.33
C ALA A 1 -23.55 -20.91 7.93
N HIS A 2 -22.57 -21.74 7.53
CA HIS A 2 -21.87 -21.57 6.25
C HIS A 2 -22.58 -22.25 5.05
N ARG A 3 -23.68 -22.95 5.29
CA ARG A 3 -24.49 -23.57 4.22
C ARG A 3 -25.97 -23.49 4.58
N VAL A 4 -26.75 -22.98 3.64
CA VAL A 4 -28.19 -22.83 3.74
C VAL A 4 -28.88 -24.16 4.05
N SER A 5 -28.45 -25.27 3.46
CA SER A 5 -28.98 -26.62 3.70
C SER A 5 -28.88 -27.12 5.16
N THR A 6 -28.06 -26.48 5.99
CA THR A 6 -27.92 -26.80 7.41
C THR A 6 -29.01 -26.13 8.25
N VAL A 7 -29.56 -25.02 7.75
CA VAL A 7 -30.52 -24.18 8.44
C VAL A 7 -31.96 -24.61 8.16
N GLU A 8 -32.20 -25.28 7.01
CA GLU A 8 -33.55 -25.77 6.62
C GLU A 8 -34.17 -26.78 7.59
N LYS A 9 -33.32 -27.52 8.33
CA LYS A 9 -33.73 -28.53 9.29
C LYS A 9 -33.68 -28.08 10.75
N ALA A 10 -33.40 -26.80 10.97
CA ALA A 10 -33.33 -26.26 12.34
C ALA A 10 -34.73 -25.97 12.88
N ASP A 11 -34.96 -26.28 14.18
CA ASP A 11 -36.21 -26.01 14.87
C ASP A 11 -36.46 -24.50 15.00
N GLN A 12 -35.42 -23.70 15.04
CA GLN A 12 -35.46 -22.24 15.05
C GLN A 12 -34.26 -21.63 14.35
N VAL A 13 -34.53 -20.62 13.54
CA VAL A 13 -33.51 -19.81 12.81
C VAL A 13 -33.63 -18.38 13.30
N CYS A 14 -32.50 -17.79 13.66
CA CYS A 14 -32.41 -16.36 13.98
C CYS A 14 -31.51 -15.68 12.93
N VAL A 15 -32.02 -14.62 12.32
CA VAL A 15 -31.27 -13.76 11.41
C VAL A 15 -30.72 -12.58 12.21
N LEU A 16 -29.39 -12.43 12.18
CA LEU A 16 -28.72 -11.33 12.88
C LEU A 16 -28.25 -10.30 11.84
N GLU A 17 -28.67 -9.06 12.04
CA GLU A 17 -28.17 -7.89 11.34
C GLU A 17 -27.59 -6.90 12.36
N ASN A 18 -26.33 -6.50 12.15
CA ASN A 18 -25.65 -5.54 13.04
C ASN A 18 -25.67 -5.92 14.53
N GLY A 19 -25.67 -7.22 14.85
CA GLY A 19 -25.70 -7.72 16.23
C GLY A 19 -27.11 -7.77 16.86
N ILE A 20 -28.16 -7.44 16.12
CA ILE A 20 -29.56 -7.47 16.55
C ILE A 20 -30.27 -8.60 15.78
N ILE A 21 -31.13 -9.36 16.46
CA ILE A 21 -32.00 -10.35 15.80
C ILE A 21 -33.13 -9.60 15.11
N THR A 22 -33.11 -9.63 13.77
CA THR A 22 -34.11 -8.96 12.90
C THR A 22 -35.24 -9.88 12.48
N GLN A 23 -34.98 -11.19 12.37
CA GLN A 23 -35.99 -12.20 12.07
C GLN A 23 -35.74 -13.45 12.92
N SER A 24 -36.78 -14.11 13.39
CA SER A 24 -36.69 -15.36 14.15
C SER A 24 -37.93 -16.22 13.91
N GLY A 25 -37.74 -17.47 13.54
CA GLY A 25 -38.80 -18.42 13.24
C GLY A 25 -38.26 -19.72 12.66
N THR A 26 -39.13 -20.60 12.23
CA THR A 26 -38.77 -21.80 11.47
C THR A 26 -38.44 -21.45 10.02
N HIS A 27 -37.73 -22.33 9.32
CA HIS A 27 -37.46 -22.14 7.88
C HIS A 27 -38.74 -21.83 7.06
N ASN A 28 -39.83 -22.56 7.34
CA ASN A 28 -41.09 -22.40 6.63
C ASN A 28 -41.87 -21.12 6.96
N GLU A 29 -41.61 -20.51 8.09
CA GLU A 29 -42.14 -19.20 8.47
C GLU A 29 -41.33 -18.09 7.84
N LEU A 30 -40.01 -18.13 7.97
CA LEU A 30 -39.12 -17.08 7.49
C LEU A 30 -39.03 -17.02 5.93
N ILE A 31 -39.31 -18.11 5.23
CA ILE A 31 -39.35 -18.11 3.77
C ILE A 31 -40.59 -17.40 3.20
N LYS A 32 -41.62 -17.16 4.05
CA LYS A 32 -42.83 -16.45 3.68
C LYS A 32 -42.82 -14.98 4.10
N GLU A 33 -41.87 -14.60 4.93
CA GLU A 33 -41.70 -13.22 5.38
C GLU A 33 -40.72 -12.49 4.45
N GLU A 34 -41.04 -11.25 4.10
CA GLU A 34 -40.09 -10.39 3.40
C GLU A 34 -38.94 -10.05 4.34
N GLY A 35 -37.70 -10.39 3.95
CA GLY A 35 -36.52 -10.06 4.74
C GLY A 35 -35.24 -10.74 4.25
N LEU A 36 -34.16 -10.52 5.00
CA LEU A 36 -32.82 -10.98 4.65
C LEU A 36 -32.77 -12.51 4.49
N TYR A 37 -33.61 -13.26 5.20
CA TYR A 37 -33.66 -14.73 5.09
C TYR A 37 -34.00 -15.20 3.68
N ASN A 38 -35.00 -14.58 3.03
CA ASN A 38 -35.41 -14.92 1.66
C ASN A 38 -34.33 -14.57 0.63
N ILE A 39 -33.66 -13.46 0.83
CA ILE A 39 -32.55 -13.01 -0.05
C ILE A 39 -31.40 -14.02 0.02
N LEU A 40 -31.09 -14.53 1.20
CA LEU A 40 -30.03 -15.53 1.41
C LEU A 40 -30.39 -16.92 0.86
N GLN A 41 -31.69 -17.22 0.65
CA GLN A 41 -32.16 -18.49 0.09
C GLN A 41 -32.18 -18.52 -1.45
N GLY A 42 -31.89 -17.39 -2.12
CA GLY A 42 -31.73 -17.36 -3.58
C GLY A 42 -33.00 -17.61 -4.39
N LYS A 43 -34.19 -17.26 -3.86
CA LYS A 43 -35.47 -17.30 -4.59
C LYS A 43 -35.90 -15.87 -4.93
N PRO A 44 -35.65 -15.38 -6.15
CA PRO A 44 -36.05 -14.03 -6.56
C PRO A 44 -37.50 -13.92 -7.06
N GLU A 45 -38.37 -14.92 -6.88
CA GLU A 45 -39.67 -15.01 -7.58
C GLU A 45 -40.83 -14.31 -6.85
N LEU A 46 -40.60 -13.50 -5.83
CA LEU A 46 -41.65 -12.73 -5.17
C LEU A 46 -41.50 -11.20 -5.26
N ILE A 47 -40.80 -10.73 -6.28
CA ILE A 47 -40.73 -9.29 -6.60
C ILE A 47 -41.37 -9.07 -7.97
N GLU A 48 -42.66 -9.28 -8.10
CA GLU A 48 -43.50 -8.60 -9.09
C GLU A 48 -44.30 -7.55 -8.32
N ASP A 49 -43.76 -6.36 -8.23
CA ASP A 49 -44.40 -5.12 -8.65
C ASP A 49 -43.39 -3.97 -8.52
N SER A 50 -43.08 -3.48 -9.69
CA SER A 50 -42.34 -2.28 -9.99
C SER A 50 -42.56 -1.11 -9.00
N LYS A 51 -41.56 -0.90 -8.15
CA LYS A 51 -41.07 0.44 -7.90
C LYS A 51 -39.59 0.38 -7.99
N THR A 52 -39.05 1.04 -9.02
CA THR A 52 -37.66 1.50 -9.09
C THR A 52 -37.27 1.95 -7.68
N ILE A 53 -36.63 1.07 -6.94
CA ILE A 53 -35.92 1.47 -5.73
C ILE A 53 -34.79 2.31 -6.24
N ALA A 54 -35.00 3.62 -6.23
CA ALA A 54 -33.93 4.58 -6.32
C ALA A 54 -32.87 4.10 -5.35
N LEU A 55 -31.69 3.79 -5.88
CA LEU A 55 -30.48 3.53 -5.11
C LEU A 55 -30.09 4.85 -4.43
N GLU A 56 -30.85 5.22 -3.42
CA GLU A 56 -30.50 6.25 -2.45
C GLU A 56 -30.15 5.53 -1.14
N LYS A 57 -28.95 5.72 -0.81
CA LYS A 57 -28.19 5.62 0.44
C LYS A 57 -27.09 4.59 0.41
N ASP A 58 -25.87 5.13 0.19
CA ASP A 58 -24.64 4.69 0.83
C ASP A 58 -24.53 3.18 1.08
N PHE A 59 -24.41 2.40 -0.02
CA PHE A 59 -23.83 1.07 0.09
C PHE A 59 -22.36 1.26 0.47
N VAL A 60 -22.14 1.57 1.74
CA VAL A 60 -20.83 1.37 2.35
C VAL A 60 -20.73 -0.14 2.50
N PRO A 61 -19.92 -0.84 1.70
CA PRO A 61 -19.60 -2.23 1.99
C PRO A 61 -19.20 -2.24 3.46
N THR A 62 -19.73 -3.15 4.27
CA THR A 62 -19.38 -3.24 5.69
C THR A 62 -17.87 -3.33 5.72
N LEU A 63 -17.22 -2.20 5.91
CA LEU A 63 -15.78 -2.07 5.88
C LEU A 63 -15.30 -3.14 6.83
N ILE A 64 -14.46 -4.05 6.34
CA ILE A 64 -13.89 -5.10 7.16
C ILE A 64 -13.38 -4.38 8.39
N ASN A 65 -13.96 -4.71 9.56
CA ASN A 65 -13.56 -4.12 10.82
C ASN A 65 -12.03 -4.18 10.86
N GLU A 66 -11.39 -3.03 10.77
CA GLU A 66 -9.93 -2.96 10.85
C GLU A 66 -9.58 -3.52 12.22
N LYS A 67 -9.23 -4.82 12.26
CA LYS A 67 -8.71 -5.39 13.49
C LYS A 67 -7.52 -4.54 13.85
N LYS A 68 -7.61 -3.81 14.96
CA LYS A 68 -6.47 -3.12 15.53
C LYS A 68 -5.29 -4.09 15.53
N SER A 69 -4.18 -3.65 15.00
CA SER A 69 -2.98 -4.48 14.98
C SER A 69 -2.60 -4.82 16.43
N PHE A 70 -2.03 -6.00 16.63
CA PHE A 70 -1.44 -6.38 17.91
C PHE A 70 -0.54 -5.29 18.52
N TRP A 71 0.00 -4.42 17.70
CA TRP A 71 0.92 -3.35 18.08
C TRP A 71 0.29 -1.96 18.24
N ASP A 72 -1.00 -1.81 18.00
CA ASP A 72 -1.64 -0.49 18.07
C ASP A 72 -1.93 -0.09 19.53
N GLU A 73 -2.16 -1.07 20.40
CA GLU A 73 -2.47 -0.86 21.82
C GLU A 73 -1.65 -1.79 22.71
N PHE A 74 -1.51 -1.41 23.98
CA PHE A 74 -0.91 -2.29 24.98
C PHE A 74 -1.85 -3.45 25.30
N ASN A 75 -1.30 -4.66 25.29
CA ASN A 75 -1.98 -5.86 25.72
C ASN A 75 -1.02 -6.79 26.46
N PHE A 76 -1.53 -7.81 27.13
CA PHE A 76 -0.72 -8.73 27.93
C PHE A 76 0.38 -9.44 27.10
N GLY A 77 0.07 -9.76 25.84
CA GLY A 77 1.06 -10.37 24.93
C GLY A 77 2.22 -9.45 24.61
N ASN A 78 1.98 -8.13 24.47
CA ASN A 78 3.07 -7.15 24.27
C ASN A 78 4.01 -7.14 25.49
N ILE A 79 3.46 -7.15 26.70
CA ILE A 79 4.24 -7.14 27.94
C ILE A 79 5.13 -8.39 28.02
N ALA A 80 4.59 -9.56 27.71
CA ALA A 80 5.36 -10.82 27.69
C ALA A 80 6.53 -10.80 26.69
N LEU A 81 6.42 -10.04 25.59
CA LEU A 81 7.46 -9.90 24.56
C LEU A 81 8.49 -8.80 24.86
N THR A 82 8.27 -7.98 25.89
CA THR A 82 9.16 -6.84 26.22
C THR A 82 10.63 -7.23 26.43
N PRO A 83 10.99 -8.37 27.05
CA PRO A 83 12.39 -8.77 27.17
C PRO A 83 13.10 -8.96 25.83
N LEU A 84 12.39 -9.53 24.83
CA LEU A 84 12.92 -9.69 23.47
C LEU A 84 13.06 -8.33 22.75
N SER A 85 12.14 -7.42 23.02
CA SER A 85 12.22 -6.04 22.51
C SER A 85 13.41 -5.28 23.06
N PHE A 86 13.77 -5.51 24.31
CA PHE A 86 14.99 -4.93 24.91
C PHE A 86 16.26 -5.44 24.22
N VAL A 87 16.33 -6.73 23.90
CA VAL A 87 17.44 -7.28 23.11
C VAL A 87 17.50 -6.63 21.72
N TYR A 88 16.35 -6.56 21.03
CA TYR A 88 16.29 -5.91 19.72
C TYR A 88 16.73 -4.46 19.78
N TRP A 89 16.23 -3.68 20.74
CA TRP A 89 16.62 -2.29 20.97
C TRP A 89 18.12 -2.14 21.21
N SER A 90 18.71 -2.99 22.05
CA SER A 90 20.14 -2.97 22.36
C SER A 90 20.98 -3.20 21.10
N VAL A 91 20.65 -4.22 20.30
CA VAL A 91 21.35 -4.53 19.04
C VAL A 91 21.17 -3.39 18.02
N SER A 92 19.96 -2.86 17.87
CA SER A 92 19.68 -1.75 16.96
C SER A 92 20.45 -0.48 17.37
N THR A 93 20.45 -0.16 18.67
CA THR A 93 21.18 1.00 19.20
C THR A 93 22.68 0.83 19.03
N PHE A 94 23.23 -0.34 19.34
CA PHE A 94 24.63 -0.63 19.11
C PHE A 94 25.02 -0.43 17.63
N LYS A 95 24.23 -1.02 16.72
CA LYS A 95 24.44 -0.87 15.28
C LYS A 95 24.46 0.61 14.86
N ASN A 96 23.46 1.38 15.29
CA ASN A 96 23.34 2.79 14.93
C ASN A 96 24.43 3.69 15.53
N THR A 97 25.04 3.27 16.65
CA THR A 97 26.11 4.02 17.32
C THR A 97 27.48 3.76 16.69
N PHE A 98 27.79 2.50 16.38
CA PHE A 98 29.11 2.09 15.93
C PHE A 98 29.26 2.04 14.40
N PHE A 99 28.18 1.86 13.65
CA PHE A 99 28.19 1.83 12.20
C PHE A 99 27.53 3.10 11.65
N LYS A 100 28.28 4.21 11.70
CA LYS A 100 27.81 5.47 11.11
C LYS A 100 27.95 5.43 9.59
N PRO A 101 27.04 6.07 8.85
CA PRO A 101 27.20 6.30 7.41
C PRO A 101 28.53 7.01 7.14
N LYS A 102 29.17 6.69 6.02
CA LYS A 102 30.30 7.46 5.55
C LYS A 102 29.82 8.85 5.12
N ALA A 103 30.63 9.88 5.34
CA ALA A 103 30.40 11.20 4.76
C ALA A 103 30.53 11.12 3.23
N SER A 104 29.77 11.94 2.52
CA SER A 104 29.88 12.08 1.07
C SER A 104 31.25 12.70 0.71
N ASN A 105 31.83 12.22 -0.39
CA ASN A 105 32.86 12.99 -1.08
C ASN A 105 32.18 13.87 -2.15
N GLU A 106 32.75 15.01 -2.47
CA GLU A 106 32.17 15.98 -3.43
C GLU A 106 31.88 15.40 -4.82
N ASP A 107 32.62 14.37 -5.24
CA ASP A 107 32.48 13.72 -6.56
C ASP A 107 31.45 12.57 -6.57
N GLU A 108 30.78 12.31 -5.48
CA GLU A 108 29.82 11.19 -5.39
C GLU A 108 28.37 11.69 -5.56
N LEU A 109 27.47 10.86 -6.15
CA LEU A 109 26.06 11.22 -6.34
C LEU A 109 25.36 11.51 -5.02
N PRO A 110 24.58 12.60 -4.90
CA PRO A 110 23.79 12.85 -3.71
C PRO A 110 22.74 11.75 -3.48
N VAL A 111 22.57 11.37 -2.22
CA VAL A 111 21.68 10.28 -1.80
C VAL A 111 20.59 10.79 -0.86
N VAL A 112 19.36 10.72 -1.32
CA VAL A 112 18.15 10.96 -0.52
C VAL A 112 17.67 9.63 0.06
N VAL A 113 17.56 9.54 1.37
CA VAL A 113 17.07 8.32 2.05
C VAL A 113 15.65 8.56 2.54
N VAL A 114 14.71 7.74 2.07
CA VAL A 114 13.33 7.73 2.55
C VAL A 114 13.11 6.45 3.35
N GLY A 115 12.55 6.57 4.54
CA GLY A 115 12.26 5.41 5.37
C GLY A 115 11.26 5.69 6.47
N ASN A 116 11.09 4.75 7.38
CA ASN A 116 10.22 4.91 8.55
C ASN A 116 10.83 4.22 9.78
N VAL A 117 10.38 4.61 10.96
CA VAL A 117 10.84 4.04 12.23
C VAL A 117 9.95 2.90 12.71
N THR A 118 8.78 2.68 12.12
CA THR A 118 7.83 1.59 12.43
C THR A 118 7.82 0.53 11.34
N VAL A 119 7.30 -0.66 11.59
CA VAL A 119 6.93 -1.63 10.55
C VAL A 119 5.55 -1.32 10.00
N GLY A 120 5.36 -1.52 8.70
CA GLY A 120 4.07 -1.37 8.03
C GLY A 120 4.15 -0.55 6.75
N GLY A 121 3.03 -0.48 6.05
CA GLY A 121 2.88 0.24 4.79
C GLY A 121 2.54 1.71 5.01
N ASN A 122 3.52 2.56 5.22
CA ASN A 122 3.34 3.99 5.52
C ASN A 122 3.28 4.87 4.24
N GLY A 123 3.01 4.30 3.06
CA GLY A 123 2.90 5.07 1.82
C GLY A 123 4.24 5.59 1.26
N LYS A 124 5.39 5.05 1.69
CA LYS A 124 6.72 5.48 1.24
C LYS A 124 6.92 5.37 -0.27
N THR A 125 6.59 4.21 -0.84
CA THR A 125 6.83 3.92 -2.26
C THR A 125 6.20 4.94 -3.21
N PRO A 126 4.91 5.33 -3.09
CA PRO A 126 4.36 6.44 -3.87
C PRO A 126 5.07 7.78 -3.62
N LEU A 127 5.43 8.09 -2.37
CA LEU A 127 6.15 9.32 -2.03
C LEU A 127 7.53 9.36 -2.69
N VAL A 128 8.29 8.26 -2.67
CA VAL A 128 9.60 8.14 -3.35
C VAL A 128 9.47 8.42 -4.84
N SER A 129 8.46 7.83 -5.51
CA SER A 129 8.21 8.11 -6.92
C SER A 129 7.83 9.56 -7.17
N GLN A 130 7.07 10.19 -6.28
CA GLN A 130 6.70 11.61 -6.41
C GLN A 130 7.92 12.51 -6.26
N ILE A 131 8.76 12.28 -5.25
CA ILE A 131 10.01 13.02 -5.06
C ILE A 131 10.92 12.87 -6.30
N ALA A 132 11.03 11.65 -6.84
CA ALA A 132 11.80 11.41 -8.05
C ALA A 132 11.24 12.17 -9.26
N LEU A 133 9.91 12.22 -9.42
CA LEU A 133 9.25 12.97 -10.48
C LEU A 133 9.49 14.48 -10.33
N ASP A 134 9.35 15.01 -9.12
CA ASP A 134 9.56 16.44 -8.83
C ASP A 134 11.02 16.85 -9.11
N LEU A 135 12.00 16.03 -8.71
CA LEU A 135 13.41 16.24 -9.02
C LEU A 135 13.68 16.16 -10.53
N LYS A 136 13.05 15.22 -11.24
CA LYS A 136 13.14 15.12 -12.70
C LYS A 136 12.62 16.38 -13.38
N ASN A 137 11.52 16.95 -12.88
CA ASN A 137 10.96 18.22 -13.39
C ASN A 137 11.89 19.43 -13.14
N LEU A 138 12.77 19.34 -12.15
CA LEU A 138 13.83 20.34 -11.87
C LEU A 138 15.12 20.09 -12.70
N GLY A 139 15.12 19.08 -13.59
CA GLY A 139 16.25 18.79 -14.47
C GLY A 139 17.24 17.74 -13.93
N PHE A 140 16.97 17.15 -12.76
CA PHE A 140 17.76 16.03 -12.27
C PHE A 140 17.43 14.73 -13.03
N LYS A 141 18.33 13.76 -12.93
CA LYS A 141 18.17 12.39 -13.45
C LYS A 141 18.14 11.42 -12.27
N PRO A 142 16.99 11.26 -11.59
CA PRO A 142 16.93 10.44 -10.40
C PRO A 142 17.01 8.95 -10.72
N GLY A 143 17.78 8.23 -9.90
CA GLY A 143 17.77 6.77 -9.83
C GLY A 143 17.21 6.31 -8.48
N ILE A 144 16.61 5.14 -8.44
CA ILE A 144 16.01 4.57 -7.22
C ILE A 144 16.71 3.29 -6.86
N ILE A 145 17.13 3.17 -5.60
CA ILE A 145 17.71 1.94 -5.07
C ILE A 145 16.81 1.37 -3.95
N LEU A 146 16.59 0.06 -3.98
CA LEU A 146 15.75 -0.61 -2.98
C LEU A 146 16.23 -2.06 -2.71
N ARG A 147 15.65 -2.69 -1.67
CA ARG A 147 16.08 -4.01 -1.19
C ARG A 147 15.64 -5.17 -2.09
N GLY A 148 14.55 -5.00 -2.82
CA GLY A 148 13.86 -6.11 -3.45
C GLY A 148 13.13 -7.00 -2.45
N TYR A 149 12.34 -6.39 -1.56
CA TYR A 149 11.59 -7.13 -0.55
C TYR A 149 10.67 -8.16 -1.21
N LYS A 150 10.68 -9.40 -0.69
CA LYS A 150 10.00 -10.59 -1.26
C LYS A 150 10.43 -11.01 -2.67
N GLY A 151 11.41 -10.34 -3.27
CA GLY A 151 12.03 -10.81 -4.50
C GLY A 151 12.94 -12.02 -4.25
N SER A 152 13.01 -12.93 -5.22
CA SER A 152 13.84 -14.14 -5.17
C SER A 152 15.28 -13.91 -5.61
N PHE A 153 15.56 -12.80 -6.31
CA PHE A 153 16.89 -12.50 -6.84
C PHE A 153 17.88 -12.13 -5.72
N THR A 154 19.10 -12.62 -5.84
CA THR A 154 20.20 -12.31 -4.93
C THR A 154 21.34 -11.63 -5.71
N GLY A 155 21.89 -10.56 -5.15
CA GLY A 155 22.92 -9.73 -5.80
C GLY A 155 22.35 -8.40 -6.30
N THR A 156 23.07 -7.75 -7.19
CA THR A 156 22.70 -6.45 -7.77
C THR A 156 22.01 -6.64 -9.12
N LYS A 157 20.86 -6.02 -9.32
CA LYS A 157 20.12 -6.09 -10.58
C LYS A 157 19.55 -4.73 -10.95
N LEU A 158 19.87 -4.25 -12.16
CA LEU A 158 19.15 -3.16 -12.81
C LEU A 158 17.86 -3.72 -13.40
N VAL A 159 16.73 -3.12 -13.03
CA VAL A 159 15.41 -3.51 -13.51
C VAL A 159 15.24 -3.12 -14.98
N ASN A 160 14.65 -4.00 -15.76
CA ASN A 160 14.33 -3.79 -17.18
C ASN A 160 13.02 -4.47 -17.54
N ASP A 161 12.55 -4.33 -18.79
CA ASP A 161 11.27 -4.84 -19.28
C ASP A 161 11.08 -6.36 -19.07
N ASN A 162 12.16 -7.14 -19.05
CA ASN A 162 12.12 -8.59 -18.83
C ASN A 162 12.13 -8.97 -17.33
N THR A 163 12.22 -7.99 -16.44
CA THR A 163 12.32 -8.23 -14.99
C THR A 163 10.92 -8.37 -14.38
N THR A 164 10.72 -9.41 -13.59
CA THR A 164 9.42 -9.69 -12.96
C THR A 164 9.38 -9.28 -11.49
N ALA A 165 8.18 -8.96 -10.99
CA ALA A 165 7.97 -8.67 -9.56
C ALA A 165 8.38 -9.86 -8.66
N LYS A 166 8.31 -11.10 -9.15
CA LYS A 166 8.78 -12.29 -8.44
C LYS A 166 10.28 -12.28 -8.20
N GLU A 167 11.05 -11.70 -9.13
CA GLU A 167 12.51 -11.60 -9.01
C GLU A 167 12.95 -10.46 -8.09
N VAL A 168 12.39 -9.27 -8.28
CA VAL A 168 12.91 -8.04 -7.66
C VAL A 168 11.96 -7.41 -6.63
N GLY A 169 10.77 -7.96 -6.45
CA GLY A 169 9.71 -7.39 -5.61
C GLY A 169 8.84 -6.38 -6.36
N ASP A 170 7.62 -6.22 -5.88
CA ASP A 170 6.60 -5.35 -6.49
C ASP A 170 6.95 -3.86 -6.43
N GLU A 171 7.63 -3.40 -5.38
CA GLU A 171 8.05 -2.00 -5.25
C GLU A 171 9.07 -1.59 -6.35
N ALA A 172 9.96 -2.51 -6.73
CA ALA A 172 10.91 -2.26 -7.81
C ALA A 172 10.22 -2.08 -9.16
N ILE A 173 9.27 -2.95 -9.47
CA ILE A 173 8.47 -2.86 -10.70
C ILE A 173 7.58 -1.61 -10.68
N PHE A 174 7.02 -1.25 -9.51
CA PHE A 174 6.24 -0.03 -9.35
C PHE A 174 7.04 1.23 -9.77
N HIS A 175 8.27 1.37 -9.30
CA HIS A 175 9.13 2.50 -9.67
C HIS A 175 9.57 2.45 -11.13
N PHE A 176 9.89 1.25 -11.63
CA PHE A 176 10.29 1.04 -13.01
C PHE A 176 9.17 1.43 -14.00
N ASN A 177 7.93 1.01 -13.74
CA ASN A 177 6.77 1.36 -14.56
C ASN A 177 6.47 2.86 -14.56
N ARG A 178 6.98 3.61 -13.59
CA ARG A 178 6.93 5.09 -13.55
C ARG A 178 8.09 5.77 -14.30
N GLY A 179 8.93 4.99 -14.96
CA GLY A 179 9.98 5.48 -15.86
C GLY A 179 11.28 5.90 -15.17
N PHE A 180 11.62 5.27 -14.04
CA PHE A 180 12.87 5.50 -13.33
C PHE A 180 13.88 4.38 -13.54
N ASN A 181 15.17 4.71 -13.49
CA ASN A 181 16.23 3.71 -13.35
C ASN A 181 16.15 3.12 -11.93
N VAL A 182 16.02 1.80 -11.84
CA VAL A 182 15.81 1.10 -10.56
C VAL A 182 16.85 0.02 -10.38
N VAL A 183 17.59 0.07 -9.28
CA VAL A 183 18.56 -0.98 -8.93
C VAL A 183 18.15 -1.65 -7.61
N VAL A 184 18.11 -2.97 -7.64
CA VAL A 184 17.78 -3.81 -6.49
C VAL A 184 19.01 -4.49 -5.95
N ASP A 185 19.30 -4.30 -4.66
CA ASP A 185 20.29 -5.07 -3.92
C ASP A 185 19.99 -5.02 -2.41
N ARG A 186 20.29 -6.10 -1.69
CA ARG A 186 20.25 -6.11 -0.22
C ARG A 186 21.31 -5.19 0.39
N ASP A 187 22.46 -5.05 -0.27
CA ASP A 187 23.51 -4.09 0.03
C ASP A 187 23.28 -2.80 -0.76
N ARG A 188 22.82 -1.76 -0.07
CA ARG A 188 22.49 -0.46 -0.65
C ARG A 188 23.72 0.29 -1.20
N ALA A 189 24.87 0.14 -0.54
CA ALA A 189 26.12 0.77 -1.03
C ALA A 189 26.54 0.16 -2.36
N ARG A 190 26.38 -1.17 -2.51
CA ARG A 190 26.66 -1.84 -3.78
C ARG A 190 25.64 -1.46 -4.86
N ALA A 191 24.34 -1.34 -4.50
CA ALA A 191 23.31 -0.85 -5.42
C ALA A 191 23.62 0.55 -5.92
N LEU A 192 24.03 1.46 -5.04
CA LEU A 192 24.46 2.83 -5.36
C LEU A 192 25.61 2.81 -6.36
N SER A 193 26.72 2.15 -6.01
CA SER A 193 27.89 2.07 -6.90
C SER A 193 27.60 1.42 -8.26
N TYR A 194 26.64 0.50 -8.30
CA TYR A 194 26.21 -0.11 -9.57
C TYR A 194 25.42 0.90 -10.42
N LEU A 195 24.49 1.65 -9.80
CA LEU A 195 23.69 2.67 -10.47
C LEU A 195 24.58 3.79 -11.03
N GLU A 196 25.54 4.27 -10.25
CA GLU A 196 26.53 5.30 -10.65
C GLU A 196 27.31 4.90 -11.92
N ARG A 197 27.70 3.63 -12.03
CA ARG A 197 28.53 3.15 -13.14
C ARG A 197 27.74 2.77 -14.39
N ASN A 198 26.46 2.45 -14.26
CA ASN A 198 25.68 1.83 -15.35
C ASN A 198 24.50 2.70 -15.82
N THR A 199 24.32 3.89 -15.26
CA THR A 199 23.27 4.83 -15.66
C THR A 199 23.81 6.27 -15.69
N ASP A 200 23.02 7.17 -16.26
CA ASP A 200 23.30 8.61 -16.29
C ASP A 200 22.62 9.38 -15.16
N CYS A 201 22.20 8.68 -14.11
CA CYS A 201 21.60 9.31 -12.93
C CYS A 201 22.58 10.25 -12.24
N ASN A 202 22.06 11.39 -11.74
CA ASN A 202 22.85 12.39 -11.02
C ASN A 202 22.33 12.67 -9.60
N ILE A 203 21.30 11.97 -9.17
CA ILE A 203 20.78 11.92 -7.78
C ILE A 203 20.15 10.55 -7.53
N VAL A 204 20.27 10.05 -6.32
CA VAL A 204 19.77 8.72 -5.96
C VAL A 204 18.78 8.83 -4.79
N ILE A 205 17.67 8.09 -4.91
CA ILE A 205 16.68 7.96 -3.83
C ILE A 205 16.66 6.51 -3.35
N SER A 206 16.89 6.31 -2.05
CA SER A 206 16.80 4.99 -1.43
C SER A 206 15.43 4.77 -0.79
N ASP A 207 14.62 3.86 -1.34
CA ASP A 207 13.36 3.44 -0.73
C ASP A 207 13.63 2.44 0.41
N ASP A 208 13.02 2.71 1.56
CA ASP A 208 13.20 1.98 2.83
C ASP A 208 14.67 1.85 3.26
N GLY A 209 15.43 2.96 3.12
CA GLY A 209 16.88 2.99 3.38
C GLY A 209 17.29 3.33 4.80
N LEU A 210 16.38 3.73 5.69
CA LEU A 210 16.70 4.32 7.00
C LEU A 210 17.54 3.41 7.92
N GLN A 211 17.36 2.09 7.87
CA GLN A 211 18.10 1.11 8.67
C GLN A 211 19.43 0.68 8.06
N HIS A 212 19.80 1.17 6.86
CA HIS A 212 21.06 0.84 6.20
C HIS A 212 22.15 1.84 6.58
N THR A 213 22.90 1.51 7.64
CA THR A 213 23.95 2.40 8.20
C THR A 213 25.19 2.51 7.30
N SER A 214 25.39 1.61 6.35
CA SER A 214 26.51 1.66 5.38
C SER A 214 26.23 2.57 4.19
N LEU A 215 24.97 2.96 3.96
CA LEU A 215 24.60 3.87 2.90
C LEU A 215 24.85 5.31 3.36
N ARG A 216 25.60 6.07 2.58
CA ARG A 216 25.72 7.51 2.81
C ARG A 216 24.37 8.18 2.57
N ARG A 217 24.19 9.35 3.12
CA ARG A 217 22.92 10.08 3.08
C ARG A 217 23.13 11.59 3.20
N ASP A 218 22.69 12.28 2.18
CA ASP A 218 22.80 13.74 2.10
C ASP A 218 21.47 14.39 2.52
N PHE A 219 20.35 13.67 2.36
CA PHE A 219 19.04 14.08 2.84
C PHE A 219 18.26 12.90 3.41
N GLU A 220 17.72 13.03 4.62
CA GLU A 220 16.94 11.96 5.26
C GLU A 220 15.49 12.38 5.47
N ILE A 221 14.57 11.53 5.00
CA ILE A 221 13.12 11.69 5.17
C ILE A 221 12.58 10.51 5.99
N VAL A 222 11.89 10.81 7.08
CA VAL A 222 11.13 9.83 7.83
C VAL A 222 9.64 10.01 7.57
N VAL A 223 9.00 8.94 7.16
CA VAL A 223 7.56 8.87 6.89
C VAL A 223 6.88 8.08 7.99
N GLU A 224 5.77 8.59 8.51
CA GLU A 224 4.95 7.86 9.47
C GLU A 224 3.46 7.97 9.12
N ASP A 225 2.68 6.95 9.45
CA ASP A 225 1.23 6.95 9.21
C ASP A 225 0.52 7.87 10.20
N ALA A 226 -0.27 8.82 9.72
CA ALA A 226 -0.93 9.83 10.55
C ALA A 226 -1.97 9.22 11.52
N ASN A 227 -2.61 8.12 11.14
CA ASN A 227 -3.64 7.48 11.96
C ASN A 227 -3.02 6.52 12.98
N ARG A 228 -2.02 5.75 12.55
CA ARG A 228 -1.40 4.72 13.38
C ARG A 228 -0.32 5.30 14.30
N ASN A 229 0.33 6.38 13.88
CA ASN A 229 1.49 6.93 14.57
C ASN A 229 2.54 5.82 14.86
N PHE A 230 3.10 5.88 16.08
CA PHE A 230 4.11 4.92 16.54
C PHE A 230 3.51 3.70 17.26
N GLY A 231 2.17 3.48 17.16
CA GLY A 231 1.45 2.41 17.84
C GLY A 231 1.69 2.45 19.36
N ASN A 232 1.92 1.28 19.97
CA ASN A 232 2.23 1.16 21.41
C ASN A 232 3.65 1.64 21.80
N GLN A 233 4.44 2.15 20.87
CA GLN A 233 5.79 2.69 21.04
C GLN A 233 6.84 1.70 21.58
N LEU A 234 6.55 0.41 21.56
CA LEU A 234 7.51 -0.62 21.88
C LEU A 234 8.32 -1.04 20.65
N PHE A 235 9.53 -1.52 20.88
CA PHE A 235 10.35 -2.12 19.82
C PHE A 235 9.85 -3.51 19.45
N LEU A 236 10.20 -3.97 18.26
CA LEU A 236 9.95 -5.34 17.83
C LEU A 236 10.53 -6.34 18.84
N PRO A 237 9.86 -7.46 19.15
CA PRO A 237 8.57 -7.88 18.61
C PRO A 237 7.34 -7.40 19.42
N ALA A 238 7.49 -6.74 20.57
CA ALA A 238 6.39 -6.29 21.42
C ALA A 238 5.61 -5.10 20.83
N GLY A 239 6.22 -4.32 19.96
CA GLY A 239 5.63 -3.18 19.29
C GLY A 239 6.14 -2.99 17.87
N PRO A 240 5.72 -1.94 17.17
CA PRO A 240 6.02 -1.74 15.77
C PRO A 240 7.39 -1.10 15.50
N LEU A 241 8.11 -0.62 16.53
CA LEU A 241 9.33 0.16 16.30
C LEU A 241 10.49 -0.71 15.78
N ARG A 242 11.03 -0.31 14.63
CA ARG A 242 12.28 -0.82 14.04
C ARG A 242 13.48 0.03 14.46
N ASP A 243 13.23 1.29 14.78
CA ASP A 243 14.25 2.27 15.13
C ASP A 243 13.74 3.19 16.24
N ASN A 244 14.63 3.99 16.85
CA ASN A 244 14.27 4.87 17.93
C ASN A 244 13.47 6.08 17.40
N ILE A 245 12.37 6.42 18.07
CA ILE A 245 11.54 7.60 17.73
C ILE A 245 12.38 8.90 17.74
N TRP A 246 13.41 9.01 18.60
CA TRP A 246 14.29 10.18 18.61
C TRP A 246 14.97 10.47 17.27
N LYS A 247 15.05 9.47 16.40
CA LYS A 247 15.60 9.63 15.05
C LYS A 247 14.77 10.60 14.22
N THR A 248 13.45 10.65 14.43
CA THR A 248 12.55 11.59 13.74
C THR A 248 12.89 13.06 13.97
N LYS A 249 13.58 13.37 15.08
CA LYS A 249 14.02 14.74 15.42
C LYS A 249 15.39 15.11 14.84
N LYS A 250 16.09 14.14 14.24
CA LYS A 250 17.45 14.31 13.73
C LYS A 250 17.54 14.24 12.21
N VAL A 251 16.44 13.91 11.56
CA VAL A 251 16.35 13.86 10.10
C VAL A 251 16.03 15.23 9.52
N ASP A 252 16.29 15.40 8.24
CA ASP A 252 16.04 16.66 7.54
C ASP A 252 14.56 16.96 7.38
N LEU A 253 13.75 15.90 7.18
CA LEU A 253 12.31 16.03 7.06
C LEU A 253 11.59 14.86 7.76
N PHE A 254 10.67 15.21 8.62
CA PHE A 254 9.67 14.30 9.15
C PHE A 254 8.31 14.64 8.53
N ILE A 255 7.64 13.63 7.93
CA ILE A 255 6.39 13.81 7.18
C ILE A 255 5.39 12.70 7.49
N TYR A 256 4.12 13.04 7.57
CA TYR A 256 3.03 12.11 7.78
C TYR A 256 2.37 11.67 6.46
N SER A 257 2.06 10.38 6.36
CA SER A 257 1.14 9.84 5.36
C SER A 257 -0.29 9.94 5.88
N GLY A 258 -1.07 10.84 5.31
CA GLY A 258 -2.40 11.22 5.77
C GLY A 258 -2.39 12.58 6.47
N ARG A 259 -3.54 13.24 6.42
CA ARG A 259 -3.71 14.60 6.95
C ARG A 259 -3.74 14.59 8.49
N ARG A 260 -3.13 15.60 9.09
CA ARG A 260 -3.26 15.93 10.51
C ARG A 260 -3.79 17.35 10.68
N GLU A 261 -4.44 17.60 11.81
CA GLU A 261 -4.99 18.93 12.16
C GLU A 261 -3.93 19.95 12.60
N THR A 262 -2.67 19.53 12.73
CA THR A 262 -1.52 20.33 13.13
C THR A 262 -0.78 20.88 11.90
N ASN A 263 0.10 21.87 12.11
CA ASN A 263 0.97 22.44 11.07
C ASN A 263 2.11 21.48 10.63
N ASP A 264 1.90 20.17 10.78
CA ASP A 264 2.89 19.17 10.41
C ASP A 264 3.00 19.02 8.88
N ASN A 265 4.16 18.57 8.41
CA ASN A 265 4.31 18.15 7.03
C ASN A 265 3.52 16.86 6.81
N PHE A 266 2.73 16.81 5.76
CA PHE A 266 1.98 15.60 5.40
C PHE A 266 1.82 15.48 3.89
N PHE A 267 1.48 14.27 3.47
CA PHE A 267 1.02 13.99 2.11
C PHE A 267 -0.21 13.08 2.14
N GLU A 268 -1.03 13.23 1.13
CA GLU A 268 -2.19 12.38 0.90
C GLU A 268 -2.04 11.64 -0.43
N LEU A 269 -2.53 10.39 -0.47
CA LEU A 269 -2.65 9.67 -1.72
C LEU A 269 -4.02 9.96 -2.30
N GLU A 270 -4.03 10.56 -3.49
CA GLU A 270 -5.24 10.88 -4.23
C GLU A 270 -5.33 10.03 -5.52
N PRO A 271 -6.53 9.63 -5.95
CA PRO A 271 -6.73 9.01 -7.26
C PRO A 271 -6.21 9.94 -8.37
N GLU A 272 -5.35 9.42 -9.26
CA GLU A 272 -4.75 10.19 -10.34
C GLU A 272 -5.39 9.85 -11.69
N SER A 273 -5.39 8.57 -12.04
CA SER A 273 -5.89 8.09 -13.32
C SER A 273 -6.22 6.61 -13.31
N TRP A 274 -7.03 6.17 -14.28
CA TRP A 274 -7.26 4.77 -14.60
C TRP A 274 -6.31 4.33 -15.68
N VAL A 275 -5.69 3.18 -15.52
CA VAL A 275 -4.78 2.61 -16.50
C VAL A 275 -5.25 1.21 -16.88
N ASN A 276 -5.39 0.97 -18.18
CA ASN A 276 -5.68 -0.36 -18.69
C ASN A 276 -4.43 -1.24 -18.61
N LEU A 277 -4.55 -2.42 -18.03
CA LEU A 277 -3.39 -3.30 -17.82
C LEU A 277 -2.83 -3.89 -19.13
N GLU A 278 -3.69 -4.07 -20.14
CA GLU A 278 -3.31 -4.66 -21.42
C GLU A 278 -2.68 -3.63 -22.37
N THR A 279 -3.40 -2.51 -22.57
CA THR A 279 -3.02 -1.52 -23.58
C THR A 279 -2.08 -0.45 -23.03
N GLY A 280 -2.05 -0.24 -21.72
CA GLY A 280 -1.35 0.87 -21.08
C GLY A 280 -2.08 2.22 -21.22
N ASP A 281 -3.26 2.23 -21.86
CA ASP A 281 -4.03 3.45 -22.04
C ASP A 281 -4.41 4.04 -20.69
N THR A 282 -4.24 5.36 -20.60
CA THR A 282 -4.49 6.13 -19.37
C THR A 282 -5.65 7.08 -19.57
N TYR A 283 -6.59 7.08 -18.62
CA TYR A 283 -7.77 7.92 -18.59
C TYR A 283 -7.84 8.74 -17.32
N GLN A 284 -8.39 9.93 -17.42
CA GLN A 284 -8.62 10.78 -16.24
C GLN A 284 -9.58 10.11 -15.26
N ILE A 285 -9.49 10.50 -14.00
CA ILE A 285 -10.21 9.82 -12.92
C ILE A 285 -11.74 9.90 -13.06
N ASP A 286 -12.26 10.89 -13.76
CA ASP A 286 -13.68 11.16 -14.00
C ASP A 286 -14.23 10.58 -15.32
N GLU A 287 -13.39 10.01 -16.19
CA GLU A 287 -13.80 9.48 -17.50
C GLU A 287 -14.49 8.12 -17.42
N TYR A 288 -14.12 7.25 -16.48
CA TYR A 288 -14.67 5.90 -16.26
C TYR A 288 -14.84 5.06 -17.55
N PRO A 289 -13.76 4.75 -18.27
CA PRO A 289 -13.83 4.04 -19.56
C PRO A 289 -14.44 2.64 -19.45
N PHE A 290 -14.54 2.10 -18.26
CA PHE A 290 -15.13 0.81 -17.92
C PHE A 290 -16.55 0.90 -17.34
N GLY A 291 -17.15 2.11 -17.28
CA GLY A 291 -18.45 2.37 -16.65
C GLY A 291 -18.39 2.50 -15.13
N ARG A 292 -19.55 2.43 -14.47
CA ARG A 292 -19.68 2.63 -13.02
C ARG A 292 -19.88 1.35 -12.22
N THR A 293 -19.79 0.20 -12.88
CA THR A 293 -19.96 -1.11 -12.23
C THR A 293 -18.81 -2.03 -12.59
N ALA A 294 -18.15 -2.61 -11.62
CA ALA A 294 -16.94 -3.39 -11.80
C ALA A 294 -16.83 -4.56 -10.82
N ASN A 295 -15.92 -5.47 -11.08
CA ASN A 295 -15.42 -6.43 -10.10
C ASN A 295 -14.09 -5.91 -9.54
N VAL A 296 -13.83 -6.13 -8.27
CA VAL A 296 -12.62 -5.65 -7.60
C VAL A 296 -11.81 -6.82 -7.07
N ILE A 297 -10.52 -6.83 -7.34
CA ILE A 297 -9.56 -7.74 -6.71
C ILE A 297 -8.48 -6.92 -6.01
N CYS A 298 -8.10 -7.34 -4.81
CA CYS A 298 -7.13 -6.62 -4.02
C CYS A 298 -6.33 -7.56 -3.12
N GLY A 299 -5.00 -7.51 -3.20
CA GLY A 299 -4.05 -8.30 -2.43
C GLY A 299 -2.97 -7.43 -1.77
N ILE A 300 -3.37 -6.33 -1.13
CA ILE A 300 -2.50 -5.42 -0.38
C ILE A 300 -2.80 -5.48 1.12
N ALA A 301 -1.89 -5.00 1.94
CA ALA A 301 -2.00 -5.02 3.40
C ALA A 301 -3.24 -4.28 3.95
N ASN A 302 -3.65 -3.17 3.34
CA ASN A 302 -4.85 -2.41 3.72
C ASN A 302 -5.84 -2.27 2.55
N PRO A 303 -6.64 -3.29 2.24
CA PRO A 303 -7.62 -3.25 1.14
C PRO A 303 -8.75 -2.24 1.39
N ASN A 304 -9.11 -1.97 2.65
CA ASN A 304 -10.19 -1.03 2.98
C ASN A 304 -9.94 0.37 2.43
N ARG A 305 -8.68 0.81 2.39
CA ARG A 305 -8.32 2.11 1.81
C ARG A 305 -8.71 2.17 0.33
N PHE A 306 -8.39 1.12 -0.43
CA PHE A 306 -8.74 1.04 -1.85
C PHE A 306 -10.25 1.00 -2.06
N LEU A 307 -10.97 0.17 -1.29
CA LEU A 307 -12.43 0.08 -1.38
C LEU A 307 -13.12 1.41 -1.03
N ARG A 308 -12.64 2.13 0.00
CA ARG A 308 -13.14 3.49 0.33
C ARG A 308 -12.91 4.46 -0.81
N THR A 309 -11.75 4.40 -1.46
CA THR A 309 -11.46 5.24 -2.64
C THR A 309 -12.44 4.95 -3.77
N LEU A 310 -12.71 3.68 -4.09
CA LEU A 310 -13.69 3.33 -5.12
C LEU A 310 -15.10 3.81 -4.77
N ASN A 311 -15.50 3.71 -3.50
CA ASN A 311 -16.78 4.25 -3.02
C ASN A 311 -16.86 5.77 -3.16
N SER A 312 -15.80 6.50 -2.82
CA SER A 312 -15.77 7.96 -2.98
C SER A 312 -15.89 8.38 -4.45
N LEU A 313 -15.42 7.52 -5.36
CA LEU A 313 -15.57 7.67 -6.81
C LEU A 313 -16.93 7.18 -7.33
N LYS A 314 -17.85 6.76 -6.46
CA LYS A 314 -19.20 6.28 -6.80
C LYS A 314 -19.20 5.11 -7.78
N ILE A 315 -18.30 4.17 -7.61
CA ILE A 315 -18.23 2.92 -8.37
C ILE A 315 -18.96 1.84 -7.59
N ASN A 316 -19.88 1.12 -8.24
CA ASN A 316 -20.54 -0.06 -7.71
C ASN A 316 -19.68 -1.28 -7.99
N PHE A 317 -19.39 -2.12 -6.99
CA PHE A 317 -18.50 -3.24 -7.19
C PHE A 317 -18.79 -4.45 -6.30
N ASP A 318 -18.54 -5.64 -6.86
CA ASP A 318 -18.32 -6.87 -6.10
C ASP A 318 -16.82 -7.02 -5.89
N TYR A 319 -16.38 -7.61 -4.77
CA TYR A 319 -14.96 -7.69 -4.48
C TYR A 319 -14.50 -9.05 -3.97
N ARG A 320 -13.24 -9.36 -4.25
CA ARG A 320 -12.47 -10.46 -3.65
C ARG A 320 -11.17 -9.94 -3.08
N LEU A 321 -10.93 -10.26 -1.82
CA LEU A 321 -9.71 -9.88 -1.12
C LEU A 321 -8.79 -11.08 -0.96
N PHE A 322 -7.50 -10.81 -1.17
CA PHE A 322 -6.44 -11.79 -1.09
C PHE A 322 -5.41 -11.38 -0.02
N PRO A 323 -4.60 -12.32 0.48
CA PRO A 323 -3.48 -11.99 1.35
C PRO A 323 -2.52 -10.98 0.71
N ASP A 324 -1.84 -10.19 1.54
CA ASP A 324 -0.85 -9.22 1.07
C ASP A 324 0.26 -9.90 0.26
N HIS A 325 0.59 -9.33 -0.89
CA HIS A 325 1.51 -9.85 -1.90
C HIS A 325 1.03 -11.14 -2.60
N HIS A 326 -0.28 -11.37 -2.71
CA HIS A 326 -0.81 -12.49 -3.45
C HIS A 326 -0.39 -12.47 -4.93
N TYR A 327 0.02 -13.63 -5.46
CA TYR A 327 0.28 -13.81 -6.89
C TYR A 327 -1.00 -14.31 -7.58
N PHE A 328 -1.58 -13.46 -8.39
CA PHE A 328 -2.86 -13.75 -9.04
C PHE A 328 -2.74 -14.86 -10.10
N SER A 329 -3.81 -15.61 -10.24
CA SER A 329 -4.03 -16.64 -11.27
C SER A 329 -5.29 -16.32 -12.05
N LYS A 330 -5.45 -16.93 -13.24
CA LYS A 330 -6.69 -16.77 -14.04
C LYS A 330 -7.97 -17.20 -13.29
N LYS A 331 -7.86 -18.05 -12.26
CA LYS A 331 -8.99 -18.47 -11.42
C LYS A 331 -9.44 -17.35 -10.47
N ASP A 332 -8.54 -16.51 -10.02
CA ASP A 332 -8.83 -15.41 -9.08
C ASP A 332 -9.65 -14.30 -9.75
N LEU A 333 -9.59 -14.22 -11.10
CA LEU A 333 -10.32 -13.24 -11.91
C LEU A 333 -11.70 -13.73 -12.38
N LYS A 334 -12.13 -14.92 -11.97
CA LYS A 334 -13.44 -15.45 -12.36
C LYS A 334 -14.51 -14.93 -11.40
N PHE A 335 -15.42 -14.13 -11.89
CA PHE A 335 -16.62 -13.66 -11.19
C PHE A 335 -17.86 -14.26 -11.88
N ASP A 336 -18.99 -14.25 -11.17
CA ASP A 336 -20.26 -14.76 -11.67
C ASP A 336 -20.82 -13.87 -12.79
N PHE A 337 -20.45 -12.58 -12.78
CA PHE A 337 -20.78 -11.61 -13.81
C PHE A 337 -19.52 -11.10 -14.51
N GLU A 338 -19.53 -11.11 -15.84
CA GLU A 338 -18.47 -10.49 -16.63
C GLU A 338 -18.58 -8.96 -16.55
N ARG A 339 -17.68 -8.38 -15.78
CA ARG A 339 -17.51 -6.93 -15.63
C ARG A 339 -16.03 -6.58 -15.71
N PRO A 340 -15.69 -5.32 -16.00
CA PRO A 340 -14.32 -4.84 -15.86
C PRO A 340 -13.78 -5.15 -14.46
N ILE A 341 -12.50 -5.51 -14.38
CA ILE A 341 -11.84 -5.82 -13.12
C ILE A 341 -10.99 -4.63 -12.72
N LEU A 342 -11.23 -4.11 -11.52
CA LEU A 342 -10.44 -3.04 -10.93
C LEU A 342 -9.48 -3.59 -9.87
N THR A 343 -8.26 -3.06 -9.87
CA THR A 343 -7.24 -3.47 -8.91
C THR A 343 -6.34 -2.29 -8.52
N THR A 344 -5.41 -2.51 -7.60
CA THR A 344 -4.42 -1.51 -7.22
C THR A 344 -3.21 -1.53 -8.15
N GLU A 345 -2.47 -0.42 -8.24
CA GLU A 345 -1.22 -0.34 -9.01
C GLU A 345 -0.19 -1.39 -8.55
N LYS A 346 -0.12 -1.69 -7.24
CA LYS A 346 0.75 -2.74 -6.70
C LYS A 346 0.32 -4.15 -7.13
N ASP A 347 -0.96 -4.40 -7.18
CA ASP A 347 -1.50 -5.69 -7.64
C ASP A 347 -1.27 -5.85 -9.14
N ALA A 348 -1.49 -4.80 -9.93
CA ALA A 348 -1.21 -4.77 -11.36
C ALA A 348 0.25 -5.09 -11.67
N ALA A 349 1.21 -4.52 -10.92
CA ALA A 349 2.63 -4.82 -11.07
C ALA A 349 2.97 -6.31 -10.87
N ARG A 350 2.19 -7.04 -10.06
CA ARG A 350 2.33 -8.50 -9.84
C ARG A 350 1.65 -9.34 -10.89
N MET A 351 0.63 -8.82 -11.54
CA MET A 351 -0.07 -9.53 -12.60
C MET A 351 0.79 -9.67 -13.86
N GLY A 352 1.51 -8.60 -14.25
CA GLY A 352 2.32 -8.56 -15.47
C GLY A 352 1.48 -8.86 -16.72
N GLU A 353 2.15 -9.18 -17.82
CA GLU A 353 1.53 -9.41 -19.14
C GLU A 353 0.62 -10.66 -19.22
N LYS A 354 0.57 -11.49 -18.18
CA LYS A 354 -0.18 -12.76 -18.20
C LYS A 354 -1.70 -12.60 -18.15
N PHE A 355 -2.22 -11.41 -17.97
CA PHE A 355 -3.63 -11.11 -17.74
C PHE A 355 -4.26 -10.19 -18.79
N THR A 356 -3.63 -10.06 -19.94
CA THR A 356 -4.05 -9.20 -21.06
C THR A 356 -5.39 -9.58 -21.68
N GLU A 357 -5.89 -10.81 -21.46
CA GLU A 357 -7.17 -11.27 -21.99
C GLU A 357 -8.41 -10.79 -21.22
N LYS A 358 -8.22 -10.06 -20.14
CA LYS A 358 -9.29 -9.58 -19.26
C LYS A 358 -9.29 -8.05 -19.24
N ASN A 359 -10.45 -7.45 -19.27
CA ASN A 359 -10.63 -6.01 -19.13
C ASN A 359 -10.26 -5.57 -17.71
N VAL A 360 -8.95 -5.55 -17.42
CA VAL A 360 -8.37 -5.21 -16.11
C VAL A 360 -7.85 -3.78 -16.12
N TRP A 361 -8.25 -3.04 -15.12
CA TRP A 361 -7.87 -1.66 -14.90
C TRP A 361 -7.26 -1.49 -13.52
N TYR A 362 -6.24 -0.69 -13.40
CA TYR A 362 -5.75 -0.32 -12.09
C TYR A 362 -5.86 1.17 -11.83
N LEU A 363 -6.07 1.50 -10.57
CA LEU A 363 -6.09 2.87 -10.11
C LEU A 363 -4.68 3.32 -9.80
N LYS A 364 -4.18 4.26 -10.61
CA LYS A 364 -2.92 4.94 -10.33
C LYS A 364 -3.17 6.00 -9.25
N MET A 365 -2.30 6.02 -8.25
CA MET A 365 -2.37 6.97 -7.14
C MET A 365 -1.32 8.04 -7.30
N GLY A 366 -1.73 9.29 -7.26
CA GLY A 366 -0.88 10.45 -7.12
C GLY A 366 -0.59 10.77 -5.65
N VAL A 367 0.35 11.66 -5.44
CA VAL A 367 0.74 12.15 -4.10
C VAL A 367 0.55 13.66 -4.05
N LYS A 368 -0.31 14.11 -3.16
CA LYS A 368 -0.50 15.53 -2.87
C LYS A 368 0.28 15.91 -1.61
N LEU A 369 1.23 16.79 -1.77
CA LEU A 369 2.11 17.28 -0.72
C LEU A 369 1.68 18.66 -0.21
N ASN A 370 1.75 18.89 1.09
CA ASN A 370 1.64 20.22 1.66
C ASN A 370 3.00 20.95 1.77
N THR A 371 4.09 20.26 1.45
CA THR A 371 5.48 20.75 1.56
C THR A 371 6.24 20.44 0.27
N ASN A 372 6.99 21.41 -0.24
CA ASN A 372 7.83 21.21 -1.43
C ASN A 372 9.14 20.50 -1.05
N ILE A 373 9.13 19.16 -1.10
CA ILE A 373 10.26 18.31 -0.67
C ILE A 373 11.46 18.48 -1.61
N SER A 374 11.22 18.52 -2.93
CA SER A 374 12.31 18.66 -3.90
C SER A 374 13.09 19.97 -3.72
N LYS A 375 12.40 21.06 -3.38
CA LYS A 375 13.04 22.32 -3.03
C LYS A 375 13.89 22.22 -1.75
N LEU A 376 13.41 21.56 -0.71
CA LEU A 376 14.20 21.34 0.52
C LEU A 376 15.47 20.53 0.25
N ILE A 377 15.36 19.51 -0.61
CA ILE A 377 16.52 18.70 -1.03
C ILE A 377 17.54 19.58 -1.77
N THR A 378 17.12 20.31 -2.79
CA THR A 378 18.03 21.14 -3.60
C THR A 378 18.70 22.22 -2.78
N GLU A 379 17.97 22.93 -1.92
CA GLU A 379 18.53 23.96 -1.02
C GLU A 379 19.58 23.40 -0.05
N LYS A 380 19.42 22.15 0.40
CA LYS A 380 20.41 21.52 1.27
C LYS A 380 21.66 21.13 0.48
N LEU A 381 21.48 20.50 -0.68
CA LEU A 381 22.59 20.07 -1.53
C LEU A 381 23.44 21.27 -2.01
N GLU A 382 22.81 22.40 -2.35
CA GLU A 382 23.52 23.64 -2.70
C GLU A 382 24.36 24.21 -1.54
N LYS A 383 23.89 24.09 -0.29
CA LYS A 383 24.62 24.56 0.89
C LYS A 383 25.82 23.69 1.27
N GLU A 384 25.80 22.42 0.92
CA GLU A 384 26.89 21.48 1.23
C GLU A 384 27.99 21.52 0.16
N HIS A 385 27.73 22.16 -1.01
CA HIS A 385 28.69 22.36 -2.11
C HIS A 385 29.25 23.80 -2.19
N VAL A 386 28.97 24.66 -1.18
CA VAL A 386 29.56 25.98 -0.98
C VAL A 386 30.46 25.97 0.25
#